data_2d6d3c693abc6035312c31d5777d02e8
#
_entry.id   2d6d3c693abc6035312c31d5777d02e8
#
_cell.length_a   1.000
_cell.length_b   1.000
_cell.length_c   1.000
_cell.angle_alpha   90.00
_cell.angle_beta   90.00
_cell.angle_gamma   90.00
#
_symmetry.space_group_name_H-M   'P 1'
#
loop_
_entity.id
_entity.type
_entity.pdbx_description
1 polymer ?
#
loop_
_entity_poly.entity_id
_entity_poly.type
_entity_poly.pdbx_seq_one_letter_code
_entity_poly.pdbx_strand_id
1 'polypeptide(L)'
;ILLHTADTSLIALDAKTGIEVWKVKDDDPKNGASGTGAPLVVKDKVIVGVSGGEFGVRCYITAYDLNSGRKVWRAYSMGPDEDILVDPDKTTSLGKPIGKDSSLKTWNGDQWKIGGGPVWGYMAYDPQLNLIYYGSGNPSTWNPKQRPGDNKWSMTIFARDADTGMAKWAYQMTPHDEWDYDGVNEMILSDQSIDGKPRKLLTH
;
A
#
# COMPACT_ATOMS: atom_id res chain seq x y z
N ILE A 1 -7.31 -19.64 8.87
CA ILE A 1 -8.10 -18.41 8.64
C ILE A 1 -7.26 -17.23 9.09
N LEU A 2 -7.24 -16.15 8.31
CA LEU A 2 -6.54 -14.91 8.66
C LEU A 2 -7.56 -13.79 8.83
N LEU A 3 -7.40 -12.99 9.88
CA LEU A 3 -8.25 -11.85 10.19
C LEU A 3 -7.39 -10.63 10.47
N HIS A 4 -7.72 -9.49 9.85
CA HIS A 4 -7.17 -8.18 10.22
C HIS A 4 -8.31 -7.37 10.84
N THR A 5 -8.20 -7.12 12.14
CA THR A 5 -9.30 -6.57 12.95
C THR A 5 -9.21 -5.06 13.10
N ALA A 6 -10.32 -4.40 13.43
CA ALA A 6 -10.40 -2.94 13.57
C ALA A 6 -9.40 -2.38 14.61
N ASP A 7 -9.01 -3.18 15.61
CA ASP A 7 -7.97 -2.83 16.57
C ASP A 7 -6.53 -3.07 16.05
N THR A 8 -6.38 -3.26 14.73
CA THR A 8 -5.10 -3.55 14.04
C THR A 8 -4.44 -4.88 14.41
N SER A 9 -5.15 -5.82 15.04
CA SER A 9 -4.59 -7.15 15.24
C SER A 9 -4.69 -7.97 13.97
N LEU A 10 -3.57 -8.56 13.55
CA LEU A 10 -3.56 -9.61 12.54
C LEU A 10 -3.50 -10.96 13.26
N ILE A 11 -4.49 -11.82 13.01
CA ILE A 11 -4.73 -13.07 13.74
C ILE A 11 -4.76 -14.22 12.74
N ALA A 12 -4.02 -15.28 13.02
CA ALA A 12 -4.14 -16.55 12.33
C ALA A 12 -4.84 -17.58 13.22
N LEU A 13 -5.86 -18.18 12.67
CA LEU A 13 -6.65 -19.23 13.34
C LEU A 13 -6.52 -20.55 12.58
N ASP A 14 -6.42 -21.65 13.29
CA ASP A 14 -6.58 -22.98 12.70
C ASP A 14 -7.99 -23.11 12.11
N ALA A 15 -8.10 -23.51 10.85
CA ALA A 15 -9.37 -23.52 10.12
C ALA A 15 -10.36 -24.61 10.60
N LYS A 16 -9.86 -25.65 11.28
CA LYS A 16 -10.70 -26.76 11.77
C LYS A 16 -11.20 -26.54 13.18
N THR A 17 -10.34 -25.98 14.02
CA THR A 17 -10.59 -25.86 15.46
C THR A 17 -10.96 -24.45 15.89
N GLY A 18 -10.63 -23.42 15.08
CA GLY A 18 -10.77 -22.01 15.46
C GLY A 18 -9.73 -21.54 16.49
N ILE A 19 -8.79 -22.38 16.89
CA ILE A 19 -7.76 -22.02 17.87
C ILE A 19 -6.78 -21.03 17.25
N GLU A 20 -6.39 -20.01 18.04
CA GLU A 20 -5.38 -19.03 17.64
C GLU A 20 -4.02 -19.73 17.46
N VAL A 21 -3.42 -19.55 16.27
CA VAL A 21 -2.08 -20.05 15.95
C VAL A 21 -1.04 -18.98 16.32
N TRP A 22 -1.30 -17.74 15.91
CA TRP A 22 -0.52 -16.57 16.30
C TRP A 22 -1.36 -15.30 16.16
N LYS A 23 -0.95 -14.27 16.90
CA LYS A 23 -1.53 -12.93 16.85
C LYS A 23 -0.44 -11.88 16.97
N VAL A 24 -0.50 -10.85 16.13
CA VAL A 24 0.41 -9.70 16.16
C VAL A 24 -0.37 -8.40 16.06
N LYS A 25 0.19 -7.32 16.63
CA LYS A 25 -0.30 -5.95 16.47
C LYS A 25 0.40 -5.30 15.28
N ASP A 26 -0.36 -4.78 14.32
CA ASP A 26 0.19 -4.01 13.19
C ASP A 26 0.47 -2.56 13.60
N ASP A 27 -0.43 -1.94 14.36
CA ASP A 27 -0.30 -0.58 14.91
C ASP A 27 -1.07 -0.43 16.24
N ASP A 28 -0.99 0.75 16.87
CA ASP A 28 -1.81 1.11 18.04
C ASP A 28 -3.09 1.83 17.56
N PRO A 29 -4.29 1.28 17.80
CA PRO A 29 -5.55 1.91 17.42
C PRO A 29 -5.79 3.26 18.12
N LYS A 30 -5.10 3.54 19.23
CA LYS A 30 -5.17 4.85 19.89
C LYS A 30 -4.59 5.97 19.03
N ASN A 31 -3.74 5.64 18.06
CA ASN A 31 -3.20 6.58 17.08
C ASN A 31 -4.16 6.83 15.89
N GLY A 32 -5.35 6.23 15.89
CA GLY A 32 -6.32 6.33 14.80
C GLY A 32 -6.21 5.22 13.75
N ALA A 33 -5.27 4.30 13.90
CA ALA A 33 -5.08 3.19 12.96
C ALA A 33 -6.19 2.14 13.08
N SER A 34 -6.61 1.58 11.93
CA SER A 34 -7.61 0.52 11.87
C SER A 34 -7.30 -0.48 10.77
N GLY A 35 -7.53 -1.76 11.05
CA GLY A 35 -7.51 -2.85 10.07
C GLY A 35 -8.89 -3.02 9.45
N THR A 36 -9.06 -2.64 8.18
CA THR A 36 -10.36 -2.68 7.48
C THR A 36 -10.33 -3.51 6.21
N GLY A 37 -9.13 -3.79 5.67
CA GLY A 37 -8.93 -4.60 4.47
C GLY A 37 -8.76 -6.09 4.76
N ALA A 38 -9.09 -6.93 3.79
CA ALA A 38 -8.84 -8.36 3.87
C ALA A 38 -7.35 -8.69 3.71
N PRO A 39 -6.77 -9.58 4.52
CA PRO A 39 -5.40 -10.06 4.32
C PRO A 39 -5.24 -10.79 2.98
N LEU A 40 -4.15 -10.51 2.25
CA LEU A 40 -3.75 -11.24 1.05
C LEU A 40 -2.63 -12.22 1.38
N VAL A 41 -2.82 -13.50 1.06
CA VAL A 41 -1.76 -14.50 1.19
C VAL A 41 -0.96 -14.59 -0.11
N VAL A 42 0.35 -14.42 0.00
CA VAL A 42 1.30 -14.50 -1.11
C VAL A 42 2.49 -15.36 -0.70
N LYS A 43 2.59 -16.57 -1.25
CA LYS A 43 3.64 -17.55 -0.90
C LYS A 43 3.65 -17.84 0.62
N ASP A 44 4.73 -17.51 1.27
CA ASP A 44 5.00 -17.66 2.69
C ASP A 44 4.65 -16.40 3.51
N LYS A 45 3.93 -15.45 2.93
CA LYS A 45 3.60 -14.17 3.54
C LYS A 45 2.11 -13.91 3.60
N VAL A 46 1.69 -13.13 4.57
CA VAL A 46 0.38 -12.48 4.63
C VAL A 46 0.59 -10.97 4.62
N ILE A 47 -0.19 -10.28 3.79
CA ILE A 47 -0.03 -8.86 3.52
C ILE A 47 -1.30 -8.14 3.94
N VAL A 48 -1.14 -7.06 4.68
CA VAL A 48 -2.22 -6.19 5.15
C VAL A 48 -1.87 -4.73 4.93
N GLY A 49 -2.86 -3.92 4.68
CA GLY A 49 -2.74 -2.46 4.69
C GLY A 49 -3.44 -1.87 5.91
N VAL A 50 -3.20 -0.60 6.19
CA VAL A 50 -3.78 0.12 7.31
C VAL A 50 -4.63 1.30 6.84
N SER A 51 -5.73 1.55 7.57
CA SER A 51 -6.59 2.73 7.46
C SER A 51 -6.30 3.73 8.58
N GLY A 52 -6.91 4.92 8.51
CA GLY A 52 -6.81 5.95 9.53
C GLY A 52 -6.07 7.20 9.05
N GLY A 53 -5.90 7.35 7.74
CA GLY A 53 -5.23 8.51 7.16
C GLY A 53 -5.81 9.83 7.63
N GLU A 54 -7.13 9.94 7.75
CA GLU A 54 -7.86 11.13 8.21
C GLU A 54 -7.65 11.41 9.71
N PHE A 55 -7.26 10.39 10.46
CA PHE A 55 -7.03 10.47 11.92
C PHE A 55 -5.56 10.66 12.29
N GLY A 56 -4.70 10.98 11.31
CA GLY A 56 -3.30 11.26 11.55
C GLY A 56 -2.37 10.07 11.35
N VAL A 57 -2.85 8.97 10.77
CA VAL A 57 -2.02 7.81 10.46
C VAL A 57 -1.32 8.01 9.12
N ARG A 58 0.00 8.02 9.14
CA ARG A 58 0.80 7.86 7.92
C ARG A 58 0.72 6.41 7.50
N CYS A 59 -0.15 6.13 6.53
CA CYS A 59 -0.55 4.77 6.20
C CYS A 59 0.50 4.00 5.38
N TYR A 60 0.38 2.68 5.42
CA TYR A 60 1.38 1.74 4.89
C TYR A 60 0.74 0.39 4.55
N ILE A 61 1.53 -0.46 3.91
CA ILE A 61 1.31 -1.89 3.72
C ILE A 61 2.40 -2.68 4.44
N THR A 62 2.04 -3.79 5.07
CA THR A 62 2.98 -4.65 5.81
C THR A 62 2.85 -6.09 5.35
N ALA A 63 3.98 -6.77 5.18
CA ALA A 63 4.05 -8.22 5.00
C ALA A 63 4.55 -8.89 6.29
N TYR A 64 3.86 -9.95 6.66
CA TYR A 64 4.19 -10.82 7.79
C TYR A 64 4.48 -12.23 7.29
N ASP A 65 5.37 -12.94 7.96
CA ASP A 65 5.57 -14.37 7.74
C ASP A 65 4.30 -15.14 8.09
N LEU A 66 3.82 -15.94 7.16
CA LEU A 66 2.54 -16.63 7.27
C LEU A 66 2.47 -17.62 8.45
N ASN A 67 3.60 -18.21 8.81
CA ASN A 67 3.66 -19.25 9.85
C ASN A 67 3.84 -18.69 11.26
N SER A 68 4.59 -17.58 11.38
CA SER A 68 4.98 -17.03 12.68
C SER A 68 4.36 -15.70 13.04
N GLY A 69 3.78 -14.98 12.07
CA GLY A 69 3.32 -13.62 12.27
C GLY A 69 4.45 -12.59 12.42
N ARG A 70 5.71 -12.96 12.20
CA ARG A 70 6.84 -12.04 12.27
C ARG A 70 6.81 -11.08 11.09
N LYS A 71 6.97 -9.78 11.35
CA LYS A 71 7.04 -8.75 10.30
C LYS A 71 8.26 -9.00 9.40
N VAL A 72 8.04 -9.02 8.08
CA VAL A 72 9.07 -9.20 7.05
C VAL A 72 9.50 -7.85 6.50
N TRP A 73 8.54 -7.05 6.00
CA TRP A 73 8.80 -5.71 5.53
C TRP A 73 7.56 -4.81 5.74
N ARG A 74 7.78 -3.50 5.73
CA ARG A 74 6.71 -2.48 5.74
C ARG A 74 7.08 -1.39 4.76
N ALA A 75 6.13 -0.93 3.97
CA ALA A 75 6.30 0.17 3.02
C ALA A 75 5.21 1.22 3.25
N TYR A 76 5.62 2.44 3.57
CA TYR A 76 4.70 3.57 3.71
C TYR A 76 4.22 4.06 2.34
N SER A 77 3.08 4.72 2.31
CA SER A 77 2.55 5.30 1.07
C SER A 77 3.28 6.58 0.67
N MET A 78 3.85 7.32 1.62
CA MET A 78 4.58 8.58 1.38
C MET A 78 5.70 8.77 2.39
N GLY A 79 6.67 9.65 2.10
CA GLY A 79 7.80 9.97 2.95
C GLY A 79 9.15 9.74 2.30
N PRO A 80 10.23 9.53 3.08
CA PRO A 80 11.56 9.21 2.57
C PRO A 80 11.60 7.94 1.71
N ASP A 81 12.50 7.90 0.74
CA ASP A 81 12.62 6.78 -0.22
C ASP A 81 12.81 5.43 0.48
N GLU A 82 13.56 5.39 1.58
CA GLU A 82 13.81 4.19 2.39
C GLU A 82 12.55 3.69 3.13
N ASP A 83 11.67 4.59 3.53
CA ASP A 83 10.41 4.24 4.22
C ASP A 83 9.35 3.74 3.24
N ILE A 84 9.30 4.35 2.06
CA ILE A 84 8.35 3.95 1.02
C ILE A 84 8.86 2.76 0.18
N LEU A 85 10.04 2.26 0.46
CA LEU A 85 10.73 1.18 -0.25
C LEU A 85 10.72 1.41 -1.77
N VAL A 86 11.34 2.49 -2.20
CA VAL A 86 11.59 2.80 -3.61
C VAL A 86 13.08 2.96 -3.86
N ASP A 87 13.50 2.62 -5.07
CA ASP A 87 14.85 2.88 -5.58
C ASP A 87 14.73 4.03 -6.59
N PRO A 88 15.37 5.18 -6.34
CA PRO A 88 15.26 6.36 -7.21
C PRO A 88 15.58 6.10 -8.69
N ASP A 89 16.50 5.18 -8.98
CA ASP A 89 16.99 4.89 -10.32
C ASP A 89 16.27 3.72 -11.00
N LYS A 90 15.64 2.81 -10.19
CA LYS A 90 15.02 1.57 -10.69
C LYS A 90 13.50 1.57 -10.59
N THR A 91 12.94 2.22 -9.56
CA THR A 91 11.48 2.39 -9.48
C THR A 91 11.05 3.38 -10.54
N THR A 92 10.01 3.03 -11.30
CA THR A 92 9.55 3.89 -12.41
C THR A 92 8.16 4.46 -12.17
N SER A 93 7.90 5.62 -12.80
CA SER A 93 6.54 6.14 -13.01
C SER A 93 6.42 6.55 -14.47
N LEU A 94 5.37 6.07 -15.16
CA LEU A 94 5.18 6.29 -16.59
C LEU A 94 6.42 5.90 -17.43
N GLY A 95 7.09 4.82 -17.02
CA GLY A 95 8.27 4.31 -17.72
C GLY A 95 9.58 5.08 -17.50
N LYS A 96 9.60 6.08 -16.60
CA LYS A 96 10.81 6.85 -16.24
C LYS A 96 11.17 6.62 -14.77
N PRO A 97 12.46 6.61 -14.41
CA PRO A 97 12.89 6.61 -13.01
C PRO A 97 12.24 7.75 -12.23
N ILE A 98 11.83 7.47 -10.98
CA ILE A 98 11.15 8.46 -10.15
C ILE A 98 12.09 9.53 -9.59
N GLY A 99 13.38 9.25 -9.50
CA GLY A 99 14.39 10.11 -8.92
C GLY A 99 14.36 10.16 -7.39
N LYS A 100 15.44 10.66 -6.81
CA LYS A 100 15.61 10.77 -5.37
C LYS A 100 14.57 11.69 -4.72
N ASP A 101 14.14 11.34 -3.50
CA ASP A 101 13.16 12.08 -2.69
C ASP A 101 11.84 12.36 -3.45
N SER A 102 11.42 11.40 -4.28
CA SER A 102 10.30 11.55 -5.21
C SER A 102 8.97 11.90 -4.52
N SER A 103 8.76 11.42 -3.29
CA SER A 103 7.63 11.79 -2.44
C SER A 103 7.88 13.16 -1.78
N LEU A 104 8.96 13.30 -1.04
CA LEU A 104 9.24 14.49 -0.21
C LEU A 104 9.20 15.80 -0.97
N LYS A 105 9.72 15.83 -2.20
CA LYS A 105 9.74 17.01 -3.06
C LYS A 105 8.37 17.55 -3.43
N THR A 106 7.31 16.77 -3.19
CA THR A 106 5.93 17.11 -3.59
C THR A 106 5.06 17.46 -2.39
N TRP A 107 5.66 17.60 -1.21
CA TRP A 107 5.01 17.98 0.02
C TRP A 107 5.58 19.30 0.55
N ASN A 108 4.74 20.07 1.23
CA ASN A 108 5.17 21.28 1.93
C ASN A 108 5.74 20.90 3.29
N GLY A 109 7.07 20.96 3.42
CA GLY A 109 7.75 20.59 4.66
C GLY A 109 7.37 19.18 5.14
N ASP A 110 6.96 19.08 6.38
CA ASP A 110 6.66 17.81 7.05
C ASP A 110 5.18 17.38 6.97
N GLN A 111 4.37 17.98 6.09
CA GLN A 111 2.94 17.66 5.97
C GLN A 111 2.67 16.18 5.68
N TRP A 112 3.58 15.48 4.98
CA TRP A 112 3.51 14.05 4.74
C TRP A 112 3.49 13.19 6.03
N LYS A 113 3.91 13.74 7.17
CA LYS A 113 3.88 13.06 8.48
C LYS A 113 2.52 13.06 9.14
N ILE A 114 1.64 13.98 8.73
CA ILE A 114 0.34 14.21 9.40
C ILE A 114 -0.64 13.07 9.15
N GLY A 115 -0.48 12.34 8.04
CA GLY A 115 -1.32 11.21 7.71
C GLY A 115 -1.66 11.10 6.24
N GLY A 116 -2.53 10.14 5.91
CA GLY A 116 -3.01 9.90 4.56
C GLY A 116 -2.38 8.69 3.86
N GLY A 117 -2.77 8.48 2.61
CA GLY A 117 -2.37 7.34 1.80
C GLY A 117 -2.83 5.99 2.35
N PRO A 118 -4.07 5.87 2.87
CA PRO A 118 -4.56 4.63 3.48
C PRO A 118 -4.59 3.49 2.47
N VAL A 119 -4.41 2.25 2.97
CA VAL A 119 -4.44 1.03 2.16
C VAL A 119 -5.46 0.08 2.80
N TRP A 120 -6.72 0.22 2.41
CA TRP A 120 -7.84 -0.56 2.96
C TRP A 120 -8.63 -1.35 1.92
N GLY A 121 -8.27 -1.19 0.65
CA GLY A 121 -8.91 -1.89 -0.46
C GLY A 121 -8.32 -3.27 -0.73
N TYR A 122 -8.75 -3.84 -1.84
CA TYR A 122 -8.29 -5.14 -2.27
C TYR A 122 -6.95 -5.07 -2.98
N MET A 123 -6.14 -6.10 -2.77
CA MET A 123 -4.83 -6.26 -3.40
C MET A 123 -4.88 -7.41 -4.39
N ALA A 124 -4.08 -7.35 -5.46
CA ALA A 124 -3.90 -8.44 -6.40
C ALA A 124 -2.43 -8.89 -6.44
N TYR A 125 -2.22 -10.15 -6.81
CA TYR A 125 -0.88 -10.74 -6.94
C TYR A 125 -0.72 -11.41 -8.30
N ASP A 126 0.35 -11.06 -9.02
CA ASP A 126 0.79 -11.78 -10.23
C ASP A 126 1.94 -12.72 -9.87
N PRO A 127 1.74 -14.04 -9.85
CA PRO A 127 2.77 -15.00 -9.48
C PRO A 127 3.88 -15.13 -10.55
N GLN A 128 3.63 -14.77 -11.80
CA GLN A 128 4.64 -14.83 -12.86
C GLN A 128 5.64 -13.66 -12.73
N LEU A 129 5.16 -12.48 -12.36
CA LEU A 129 6.00 -11.30 -12.16
C LEU A 129 6.49 -11.16 -10.73
N ASN A 130 5.91 -11.93 -9.80
CA ASN A 130 6.12 -11.81 -8.35
C ASN A 130 5.78 -10.42 -7.81
N LEU A 131 4.72 -9.82 -8.34
CA LEU A 131 4.30 -8.46 -8.01
C LEU A 131 2.95 -8.43 -7.31
N ILE A 132 2.88 -7.62 -6.26
CA ILE A 132 1.64 -7.23 -5.57
C ILE A 132 1.23 -5.88 -6.12
N TYR A 133 -0.07 -5.72 -6.40
CA TYR A 133 -0.67 -4.48 -6.84
C TYR A 133 -1.72 -4.02 -5.83
N TYR A 134 -1.70 -2.74 -5.51
CA TYR A 134 -2.67 -2.12 -4.61
C TYR A 134 -2.72 -0.61 -4.81
N GLY A 135 -3.83 0.02 -4.42
CA GLY A 135 -3.98 1.45 -4.39
C GLY A 135 -3.75 2.05 -3.01
N SER A 136 -3.16 3.23 -2.94
CA SER A 136 -3.19 4.10 -1.77
C SER A 136 -4.26 5.17 -1.95
N GLY A 137 -4.97 5.51 -0.87
CA GLY A 137 -6.02 6.51 -0.88
C GLY A 137 -5.52 7.94 -0.76
N ASN A 138 -6.44 8.83 -0.40
CA ASN A 138 -6.26 10.27 -0.35
C ASN A 138 -5.16 10.74 0.62
N PRO A 139 -4.57 11.92 0.36
CA PRO A 139 -3.64 12.55 1.28
C PRO A 139 -4.39 13.20 2.46
N SER A 140 -3.75 13.31 3.62
CA SER A 140 -4.20 14.14 4.73
C SER A 140 -3.30 15.40 4.79
N THR A 141 -3.78 16.56 5.24
CA THR A 141 -5.11 16.90 5.70
C THR A 141 -6.09 17.09 4.54
N TRP A 142 -7.40 17.06 4.79
CA TRP A 142 -8.38 17.30 3.72
C TRP A 142 -8.32 18.72 3.16
N ASN A 143 -7.88 19.71 3.94
CA ASN A 143 -7.68 21.05 3.43
C ASN A 143 -6.44 21.10 2.51
N PRO A 144 -6.61 21.17 1.17
CA PRO A 144 -5.50 21.08 0.22
C PRO A 144 -4.54 22.27 0.33
N LYS A 145 -4.99 23.42 0.85
CA LYS A 145 -4.14 24.61 1.05
C LYS A 145 -3.01 24.36 2.06
N GLN A 146 -3.17 23.41 2.95
CA GLN A 146 -2.14 23.03 3.94
C GLN A 146 -1.05 22.14 3.36
N ARG A 147 -1.32 21.47 2.25
CA ARG A 147 -0.42 20.52 1.58
C ARG A 147 -0.23 20.81 0.09
N PRO A 148 0.22 21.99 -0.31
CA PRO A 148 0.48 22.27 -1.73
C PRO A 148 1.47 21.28 -2.33
N GLY A 149 1.38 21.04 -3.65
CA GLY A 149 2.18 20.08 -4.39
C GLY A 149 1.39 18.81 -4.75
N ASP A 150 2.02 17.90 -5.49
CA ASP A 150 1.36 16.67 -5.99
C ASP A 150 1.03 15.66 -4.88
N ASN A 151 1.62 15.78 -3.71
CA ASN A 151 1.43 14.90 -2.54
C ASN A 151 1.71 13.41 -2.87
N LYS A 152 2.80 13.15 -3.57
CA LYS A 152 3.22 11.78 -3.90
C LYS A 152 3.61 11.00 -2.63
N TRP A 153 3.27 9.75 -2.48
CA TRP A 153 2.53 8.88 -3.37
C TRP A 153 1.16 8.52 -2.75
N SER A 154 0.36 9.51 -2.41
CA SER A 154 -1.08 9.30 -2.19
C SER A 154 -1.79 9.09 -3.54
N MET A 155 -3.00 8.55 -3.54
CA MET A 155 -3.79 8.28 -4.75
C MET A 155 -3.00 7.52 -5.82
N THR A 156 -2.28 6.47 -5.41
CA THR A 156 -1.25 5.84 -6.23
C THR A 156 -1.45 4.33 -6.31
N ILE A 157 -1.40 3.79 -7.53
CA ILE A 157 -1.23 2.35 -7.73
C ILE A 157 0.25 2.02 -7.60
N PHE A 158 0.57 1.10 -6.70
CA PHE A 158 1.91 0.52 -6.55
C PHE A 158 1.95 -0.89 -7.12
N ALA A 159 3.07 -1.21 -7.79
CA ALA A 159 3.48 -2.58 -8.07
C ALA A 159 4.75 -2.88 -7.27
N ARG A 160 4.66 -3.80 -6.32
CA ARG A 160 5.76 -4.12 -5.41
C ARG A 160 6.20 -5.57 -5.54
N ASP A 161 7.49 -5.79 -5.48
CA ASP A 161 8.06 -7.13 -5.32
C ASP A 161 7.56 -7.76 -4.01
N ALA A 162 6.97 -8.93 -4.09
CA ALA A 162 6.32 -9.58 -2.96
C ALA A 162 7.30 -10.02 -1.85
N ASP A 163 8.55 -10.28 -2.21
CA ASP A 163 9.54 -10.77 -1.26
C ASP A 163 10.22 -9.64 -0.50
N THR A 164 10.47 -8.51 -1.15
CA THR A 164 11.24 -7.38 -0.59
C THR A 164 10.42 -6.17 -0.23
N GLY A 165 9.19 -6.03 -0.77
CA GLY A 165 8.38 -4.82 -0.65
C GLY A 165 8.83 -3.67 -1.54
N MET A 166 9.96 -3.80 -2.28
CA MET A 166 10.47 -2.74 -3.16
C MET A 166 9.50 -2.48 -4.32
N ALA A 167 9.16 -1.22 -4.55
CA ALA A 167 8.31 -0.84 -5.67
C ALA A 167 9.06 -0.97 -6.99
N LYS A 168 8.47 -1.67 -7.95
CA LYS A 168 8.93 -1.71 -9.34
C LYS A 168 8.45 -0.49 -10.11
N TRP A 169 7.19 -0.12 -9.87
CA TRP A 169 6.64 1.11 -10.40
C TRP A 169 5.54 1.66 -9.48
N ALA A 170 5.29 2.95 -9.62
CA ALA A 170 4.20 3.67 -8.98
C ALA A 170 3.50 4.56 -10.02
N TYR A 171 2.18 4.62 -9.97
CA TYR A 171 1.38 5.47 -10.85
C TYR A 171 0.39 6.27 -10.01
N GLN A 172 0.66 7.57 -9.87
CA GLN A 172 -0.25 8.47 -9.18
C GLN A 172 -1.44 8.80 -10.10
N MET A 173 -2.63 8.41 -9.68
CA MET A 173 -3.87 8.61 -10.46
C MET A 173 -4.35 10.05 -10.40
N THR A 174 -4.32 10.65 -9.20
CA THR A 174 -4.80 12.00 -8.95
C THR A 174 -3.75 12.77 -8.14
N PRO A 175 -2.89 13.57 -8.80
CA PRO A 175 -2.01 14.51 -8.09
C PRO A 175 -2.84 15.53 -7.31
N HIS A 176 -2.37 15.91 -6.10
CA HIS A 176 -3.02 16.93 -5.27
C HIS A 176 -4.52 16.67 -5.07
N ASP A 177 -4.89 15.44 -4.70
CA ASP A 177 -6.31 15.09 -4.56
C ASP A 177 -7.03 15.99 -3.56
N GLU A 178 -8.09 16.64 -4.04
CA GLU A 178 -8.98 17.54 -3.28
C GLU A 178 -10.39 16.95 -3.13
N TRP A 179 -10.66 15.79 -3.72
CA TRP A 179 -12.00 15.24 -3.92
C TRP A 179 -12.29 13.98 -3.13
N ASP A 180 -11.27 13.40 -2.45
CA ASP A 180 -11.42 12.16 -1.71
C ASP A 180 -11.85 10.98 -2.62
N TYR A 181 -11.12 10.78 -3.72
CA TYR A 181 -11.43 9.75 -4.72
C TYR A 181 -11.09 8.33 -4.29
N ASP A 182 -10.39 8.16 -3.17
CA ASP A 182 -10.16 6.86 -2.53
C ASP A 182 -9.44 5.79 -3.35
N GLY A 183 -8.51 6.06 -4.17
CA GLY A 183 -7.81 5.14 -5.11
C GLY A 183 -7.44 3.72 -4.67
N VAL A 184 -8.26 3.08 -3.84
CA VAL A 184 -8.04 1.76 -3.22
C VAL A 184 -8.94 0.65 -3.80
N ASN A 185 -9.55 0.89 -4.94
CA ASN A 185 -10.46 -0.05 -5.61
C ASN A 185 -9.72 -1.32 -6.05
N GLU A 186 -10.48 -2.29 -6.53
CA GLU A 186 -9.97 -3.60 -6.96
C GLU A 186 -8.96 -3.48 -8.10
N MET A 187 -7.92 -4.30 -8.04
CA MET A 187 -6.90 -4.45 -9.08
C MET A 187 -7.21 -5.71 -9.89
N ILE A 188 -7.81 -5.58 -11.06
CA ILE A 188 -8.16 -6.71 -11.93
C ILE A 188 -7.01 -6.97 -12.89
N LEU A 189 -6.35 -8.12 -12.73
CA LEU A 189 -5.26 -8.54 -13.60
C LEU A 189 -5.79 -9.42 -14.73
N SER A 190 -5.35 -9.19 -15.96
CA SER A 190 -5.69 -10.03 -17.11
C SER A 190 -4.57 -10.08 -18.14
N ASP A 191 -4.48 -11.22 -18.86
CA ASP A 191 -3.63 -11.37 -20.02
C ASP A 191 -4.49 -11.19 -21.28
N GLN A 192 -4.14 -10.18 -22.08
CA GLN A 192 -4.90 -9.77 -23.27
C GLN A 192 -4.00 -9.68 -24.51
N SER A 193 -4.61 -9.77 -25.69
CA SER A 193 -3.93 -9.43 -26.94
C SER A 193 -4.42 -8.06 -27.41
N ILE A 194 -3.50 -7.09 -27.48
CA ILE A 194 -3.78 -5.75 -28.00
C ILE A 194 -2.92 -5.54 -29.24
N ASP A 195 -3.56 -5.25 -30.38
CA ASP A 195 -2.91 -5.10 -31.69
C ASP A 195 -2.02 -6.31 -32.05
N GLY A 196 -2.51 -7.54 -31.74
CA GLY A 196 -1.80 -8.79 -32.00
C GLY A 196 -0.61 -9.05 -31.06
N LYS A 197 -0.37 -8.23 -30.04
CA LYS A 197 0.72 -8.39 -29.08
C LYS A 197 0.17 -8.81 -27.72
N PRO A 198 0.77 -9.84 -27.06
CA PRO A 198 0.37 -10.21 -25.70
C PRO A 198 0.71 -9.07 -24.71
N ARG A 199 -0.24 -8.77 -23.85
CA ARG A 199 -0.13 -7.74 -22.81
C ARG A 199 -0.65 -8.25 -21.48
N LYS A 200 0.07 -7.95 -20.40
CA LYS A 200 -0.45 -8.03 -19.05
C LYS A 200 -1.10 -6.69 -18.71
N LEU A 201 -2.36 -6.73 -18.35
CA LEU A 201 -3.13 -5.54 -18.02
C LEU A 201 -3.51 -5.54 -16.54
N LEU A 202 -3.51 -4.36 -15.98
CA LEU A 202 -4.15 -4.04 -14.73
C LEU A 202 -5.29 -3.07 -15.04
N THR A 203 -6.49 -3.44 -14.66
CA THR A 203 -7.68 -2.56 -14.73
C THR A 203 -8.04 -2.16 -13.30
N HIS A 204 -8.28 -0.85 -13.11
CA HIS A 204 -8.57 -0.26 -11.81
C HIS A 204 -9.69 0.77 -11.96
#